data_5929d365df0cc23cb898b38411b89561
#
_entry.id   5929d365df0cc23cb898b38411b89561
#
_cell.length_a   1.000
_cell.length_b   1.000
_cell.length_c   1.000
_cell.angle_alpha   90.00
_cell.angle_beta   90.00
_cell.angle_gamma   90.00
#
_symmetry.space_group_name_H-M   'P 1'
#
loop_
_entity.id
_entity.type
_entity.pdbx_description
1 polymer ?
#
loop_
_entity_poly.entity_id
_entity_poly.type
_entity_poly.pdbx_seq_one_letter_code
_entity_poly.pdbx_strand_id
1 'polypeptide(L)'
;MRTSIINADKAKKYRIFYKIVAAAVWIMVWQLTSMWLKQEILLASPVSVIKRLTELIAMGDFWKSVVFSFVRIILGFSLALILGTVLAALSSAFFAVEVLMEPLIMVIKATPVASFIILCLIWIPSRNLSVFISFLMVFPVVYTNILEGIRQTDKQLLEMADSFGAGVGKKLQFIYLSQVMPYAVTACKLGLGLCWKAGIAAEVIGIPAGSIGEK
;
A
#
# COMPACT_ATOMS: atom_id res chain seq x y z
N MET A 1 -29.15 2.10 -32.61
CA MET A 1 -27.95 1.51 -31.99
C MET A 1 -26.62 2.20 -32.37
N ARG A 2 -26.43 2.79 -33.57
CA ARG A 2 -25.21 3.53 -33.97
C ARG A 2 -25.01 4.89 -33.29
N THR A 3 -26.05 5.60 -32.90
CA THR A 3 -25.97 6.94 -32.27
C THR A 3 -25.49 6.93 -30.83
N SER A 4 -25.66 5.83 -30.09
CA SER A 4 -25.18 5.71 -28.69
C SER A 4 -23.67 5.50 -28.59
N ILE A 5 -23.06 4.84 -29.56
CA ILE A 5 -21.61 4.55 -29.57
C ILE A 5 -20.81 5.83 -29.90
N ILE A 6 -21.29 6.65 -30.82
CA ILE A 6 -20.66 7.92 -31.21
C ILE A 6 -20.68 8.93 -30.04
N ASN A 7 -21.76 8.94 -29.24
CA ASN A 7 -21.84 9.77 -28.05
C ASN A 7 -20.91 9.29 -26.91
N ALA A 8 -20.69 7.98 -26.75
CA ALA A 8 -19.80 7.42 -25.78
C ALA A 8 -18.33 7.75 -26.08
N ASP A 9 -17.92 7.72 -27.34
CA ASP A 9 -16.54 8.08 -27.74
C ASP A 9 -16.28 9.58 -27.60
N LYS A 10 -17.22 10.43 -27.93
CA LYS A 10 -17.12 11.88 -27.67
C LYS A 10 -17.05 12.16 -26.16
N ALA A 11 -17.90 11.54 -25.36
CA ALA A 11 -17.89 11.69 -23.91
C ALA A 11 -16.55 11.23 -23.30
N LYS A 12 -15.96 10.13 -23.81
CA LYS A 12 -14.65 9.64 -23.39
C LYS A 12 -13.53 10.64 -23.75
N LYS A 13 -13.58 11.24 -24.95
CA LYS A 13 -12.61 12.25 -25.40
C LYS A 13 -12.70 13.55 -24.57
N TYR A 14 -13.90 14.04 -24.27
CA TYR A 14 -14.10 15.18 -23.37
C TYR A 14 -13.61 14.88 -21.96
N ARG A 15 -13.87 13.69 -21.43
CA ARG A 15 -13.38 13.28 -20.09
C ARG A 15 -11.85 13.24 -20.01
N ILE A 16 -11.17 12.80 -21.07
CA ILE A 16 -9.71 12.82 -21.16
C ILE A 16 -9.21 14.27 -21.24
N PHE A 17 -9.82 15.11 -22.06
CA PHE A 17 -9.48 16.53 -22.16
C PHE A 17 -9.60 17.25 -20.80
N TYR A 18 -10.72 17.09 -20.09
CA TYR A 18 -10.90 17.68 -18.77
C TYR A 18 -9.88 17.17 -17.74
N LYS A 19 -9.49 15.90 -17.82
CA LYS A 19 -8.43 15.35 -16.96
C LYS A 19 -7.07 16.00 -17.23
N ILE A 20 -6.72 16.22 -18.51
CA ILE A 20 -5.47 16.89 -18.88
C ILE A 20 -5.49 18.36 -18.42
N VAL A 21 -6.59 19.06 -18.64
CA VAL A 21 -6.75 20.44 -18.17
C VAL A 21 -6.64 20.51 -16.63
N ALA A 22 -7.31 19.63 -15.91
CA ALA A 22 -7.23 19.57 -14.46
C ALA A 22 -5.79 19.29 -13.99
N ALA A 23 -5.08 18.36 -14.62
CA ALA A 23 -3.67 18.10 -14.32
C ALA A 23 -2.78 19.32 -14.58
N ALA A 24 -2.98 20.00 -15.70
CA ALA A 24 -2.25 21.22 -16.03
C ALA A 24 -2.50 22.35 -15.02
N VAL A 25 -3.75 22.53 -14.58
CA VAL A 25 -4.12 23.51 -13.54
C VAL A 25 -3.41 23.19 -12.23
N TRP A 26 -3.41 21.93 -11.78
CA TRP A 26 -2.73 21.54 -10.53
C TRP A 26 -1.21 21.69 -10.60
N ILE A 27 -0.58 21.37 -11.76
CA ILE A 27 0.86 21.61 -11.97
C ILE A 27 1.17 23.12 -11.95
N MET A 28 0.31 23.94 -12.53
CA MET A 28 0.46 25.40 -12.51
C MET A 28 0.32 25.95 -11.09
N VAL A 29 -0.67 25.51 -10.33
CA VAL A 29 -0.84 25.90 -8.91
C VAL A 29 0.40 25.50 -8.11
N TRP A 30 0.92 24.28 -8.29
CA TRP A 30 2.16 23.84 -7.63
C TRP A 30 3.36 24.73 -8.01
N GLN A 31 3.55 25.03 -9.28
CA GLN A 31 4.63 25.91 -9.75
C GLN A 31 4.54 27.31 -9.13
N LEU A 32 3.35 27.93 -9.14
CA LEU A 32 3.13 29.25 -8.56
C LEU A 32 3.37 29.28 -7.05
N THR A 33 2.89 28.28 -6.34
CA THR A 33 3.10 28.13 -4.89
C THR A 33 4.60 27.99 -4.56
N SER A 34 5.34 27.19 -5.32
CA SER A 34 6.78 27.00 -5.17
C SER A 34 7.53 28.33 -5.41
N MET A 35 7.16 29.08 -6.44
CA MET A 35 7.77 30.40 -6.74
C MET A 35 7.44 31.43 -5.64
N TRP A 36 6.25 31.37 -5.05
CA TRP A 36 5.84 32.29 -3.98
C TRP A 36 6.61 32.02 -2.67
N LEU A 37 6.80 30.73 -2.31
CA LEU A 37 7.56 30.33 -1.13
C LEU A 37 9.06 30.62 -1.21
N LYS A 38 9.64 30.71 -2.43
CA LYS A 38 11.08 30.97 -2.69
C LYS A 38 12.06 30.11 -1.91
N GLN A 39 11.63 28.95 -1.40
CA GLN A 39 12.46 28.01 -0.64
C GLN A 39 12.28 26.59 -1.23
N GLU A 40 13.24 26.18 -2.05
CA GLU A 40 13.23 24.86 -2.70
C GLU A 40 13.25 23.69 -1.71
N ILE A 41 13.79 23.90 -0.50
CA ILE A 41 13.82 22.89 0.57
C ILE A 41 12.41 22.58 1.09
N LEU A 42 11.52 23.58 1.14
CA LEU A 42 10.15 23.39 1.61
C LEU A 42 9.22 22.85 0.52
N LEU A 43 9.37 23.37 -0.69
CA LEU A 43 8.55 22.96 -1.84
C LEU A 43 9.36 23.12 -3.14
N ALA A 44 9.96 22.01 -3.61
CA ALA A 44 10.63 21.98 -4.88
C ALA A 44 9.66 22.29 -6.04
N SER A 45 10.09 23.06 -7.03
CA SER A 45 9.25 23.35 -8.20
C SER A 45 9.13 22.13 -9.12
N PRO A 46 8.01 21.94 -9.86
CA PRO A 46 7.90 20.90 -10.87
C PRO A 46 9.07 20.88 -11.87
N VAL A 47 9.55 22.04 -12.24
CA VAL A 47 10.67 22.20 -13.20
C VAL A 47 11.99 21.68 -12.59
N SER A 48 12.31 22.07 -11.35
CA SER A 48 13.51 21.58 -10.67
C SER A 48 13.45 20.08 -10.39
N VAL A 49 12.27 19.53 -10.07
CA VAL A 49 12.07 18.09 -9.89
C VAL A 49 12.35 17.34 -11.20
N ILE A 50 11.81 17.79 -12.34
CA ILE A 50 12.04 17.14 -13.63
C ILE A 50 13.52 17.23 -14.01
N LYS A 51 14.15 18.39 -13.84
CA LYS A 51 15.59 18.57 -14.13
C LYS A 51 16.43 17.62 -13.28
N ARG A 52 16.21 17.57 -11.98
CA ARG A 52 16.93 16.68 -11.06
C ARG A 52 16.71 15.21 -11.39
N LEU A 53 15.46 14.85 -11.76
CA LEU A 53 15.13 13.48 -12.15
C LEU A 53 15.89 13.05 -13.43
N THR A 54 15.98 13.93 -14.43
CA THR A 54 16.72 13.62 -15.67
C THR A 54 18.22 13.43 -15.41
N GLU A 55 18.80 14.20 -14.49
CA GLU A 55 20.19 14.04 -14.07
C GLU A 55 20.39 12.68 -13.34
N LEU A 56 19.50 12.34 -12.41
CA LEU A 56 19.58 11.11 -11.62
C LEU A 56 19.40 9.84 -12.49
N ILE A 57 18.47 9.85 -13.44
CA ILE A 57 18.21 8.69 -14.33
C ILE A 57 19.46 8.31 -15.14
N ALA A 58 20.30 9.29 -15.47
CA ALA A 58 21.56 9.06 -16.19
C ALA A 58 22.65 8.40 -15.32
N MET A 59 22.48 8.40 -13.98
CA MET A 59 23.46 7.84 -13.04
C MET A 59 23.15 6.38 -12.74
N GLY A 60 24.09 5.46 -12.96
CA GLY A 60 23.91 4.04 -12.65
C GLY A 60 23.67 3.76 -11.17
N ASP A 61 24.22 4.56 -10.28
CA ASP A 61 24.05 4.41 -8.82
C ASP A 61 22.63 4.77 -8.35
N PHE A 62 21.93 5.62 -9.08
CA PHE A 62 20.51 5.88 -8.83
C PHE A 62 19.66 4.62 -8.98
N TRP A 63 19.87 3.84 -10.03
CA TRP A 63 19.15 2.60 -10.25
C TRP A 63 19.45 1.53 -9.19
N LYS A 64 20.68 1.48 -8.67
CA LYS A 64 21.01 0.63 -7.54
C LYS A 64 20.20 1.02 -6.29
N SER A 65 20.10 2.32 -6.01
CA SER A 65 19.27 2.83 -4.90
C SER A 65 17.79 2.52 -5.08
N VAL A 66 17.27 2.65 -6.31
CA VAL A 66 15.88 2.29 -6.63
C VAL A 66 15.61 0.81 -6.35
N VAL A 67 16.48 -0.09 -6.83
CA VAL A 67 16.34 -1.53 -6.59
C VAL A 67 16.49 -1.84 -5.10
N PHE A 68 17.42 -1.22 -4.41
CA PHE A 68 17.63 -1.39 -2.98
C PHE A 68 16.36 -1.05 -2.19
N SER A 69 15.79 0.13 -2.38
CA SER A 69 14.56 0.56 -1.70
C SER A 69 13.35 -0.30 -2.11
N PHE A 70 13.21 -0.60 -3.40
CA PHE A 70 12.13 -1.43 -3.91
C PHE A 70 12.09 -2.81 -3.24
N VAL A 71 13.22 -3.51 -3.22
CA VAL A 71 13.31 -4.86 -2.60
C VAL A 71 12.92 -4.82 -1.13
N ARG A 72 13.34 -3.81 -0.40
CA ARG A 72 13.05 -3.67 1.04
C ARG A 72 11.58 -3.39 1.31
N ILE A 73 10.99 -2.47 0.57
CA ILE A 73 9.56 -2.15 0.70
C ILE A 73 8.71 -3.37 0.36
N ILE A 74 9.04 -4.09 -0.72
CA ILE A 74 8.34 -5.31 -1.11
C ILE A 74 8.53 -6.44 -0.10
N LEU A 75 9.70 -6.58 0.51
CA LEU A 75 9.90 -7.52 1.63
C LEU A 75 8.98 -7.20 2.80
N GLY A 76 8.88 -5.93 3.22
CA GLY A 76 7.96 -5.52 4.27
C GLY A 76 6.50 -5.80 3.92
N PHE A 77 6.10 -5.50 2.67
CA PHE A 77 4.77 -5.81 2.15
C PHE A 77 4.48 -7.33 2.18
N SER A 78 5.42 -8.14 1.69
CA SER A 78 5.25 -9.60 1.62
C SER A 78 5.13 -10.21 3.02
N LEU A 79 5.95 -9.76 3.97
CA LEU A 79 5.85 -10.17 5.38
C LEU A 79 4.48 -9.83 5.97
N ALA A 80 3.98 -8.61 5.70
CA ALA A 80 2.67 -8.18 6.14
C ALA A 80 1.54 -9.01 5.53
N LEU A 81 1.66 -9.36 4.25
CA LEU A 81 0.69 -10.18 3.55
C LEU A 81 0.63 -11.60 4.14
N ILE A 82 1.79 -12.21 4.36
CA ILE A 82 1.86 -13.58 4.92
C ILE A 82 1.34 -13.58 6.37
N LEU A 83 1.94 -12.77 7.24
CA LEU A 83 1.60 -12.76 8.67
C LEU A 83 0.17 -12.25 8.91
N GLY A 84 -0.26 -11.23 8.17
CA GLY A 84 -1.63 -10.70 8.27
C GLY A 84 -2.68 -11.73 7.86
N THR A 85 -2.42 -12.49 6.77
CA THR A 85 -3.32 -13.55 6.33
C THR A 85 -3.37 -14.72 7.33
N VAL A 86 -2.22 -15.17 7.82
CA VAL A 86 -2.14 -16.28 8.79
C VAL A 86 -2.84 -15.88 10.09
N LEU A 87 -2.56 -14.68 10.63
CA LEU A 87 -3.19 -14.23 11.86
C LEU A 87 -4.69 -13.95 11.70
N ALA A 88 -5.14 -13.47 10.54
CA ALA A 88 -6.57 -13.33 10.24
C ALA A 88 -7.27 -14.70 10.22
N ALA A 89 -6.66 -15.71 9.60
CA ALA A 89 -7.19 -17.06 9.59
C ALA A 89 -7.24 -17.68 11.01
N LEU A 90 -6.19 -17.48 11.81
CA LEU A 90 -6.17 -17.91 13.22
C LEU A 90 -7.22 -17.18 14.07
N SER A 91 -7.41 -15.87 13.89
CA SER A 91 -8.42 -15.08 14.58
C SER A 91 -9.83 -15.50 14.21
N SER A 92 -10.07 -15.93 12.98
CA SER A 92 -11.37 -16.46 12.57
C SER A 92 -11.68 -17.82 13.20
N ALA A 93 -10.64 -18.62 13.51
CA ALA A 93 -10.78 -19.94 14.13
C ALA A 93 -10.78 -19.89 15.67
N PHE A 94 -10.03 -18.95 16.26
CA PHE A 94 -9.79 -18.87 17.71
C PHE A 94 -10.13 -17.47 18.25
N PHE A 95 -11.19 -17.36 19.01
CA PHE A 95 -11.61 -16.11 19.66
C PHE A 95 -10.52 -15.44 20.50
N ALA A 96 -9.71 -16.24 21.21
CA ALA A 96 -8.60 -15.72 22.00
C ALA A 96 -7.54 -14.98 21.17
N VAL A 97 -7.26 -15.44 19.95
CA VAL A 97 -6.33 -14.78 19.02
C VAL A 97 -6.91 -13.45 18.54
N GLU A 98 -8.19 -13.42 18.25
CA GLU A 98 -8.89 -12.20 17.86
C GLU A 98 -8.82 -11.13 18.95
N VAL A 99 -9.20 -11.47 20.18
CA VAL A 99 -9.17 -10.55 21.33
C VAL A 99 -7.75 -10.04 21.61
N LEU A 100 -6.73 -10.86 21.39
CA LEU A 100 -5.33 -10.44 21.52
C LEU A 100 -4.88 -9.50 20.41
N MET A 101 -5.34 -9.72 19.18
CA MET A 101 -4.94 -8.92 18.03
C MET A 101 -5.63 -7.56 17.95
N GLU A 102 -6.85 -7.46 18.47
CA GLU A 102 -7.65 -6.24 18.41
C GLU A 102 -6.95 -4.99 18.97
N PRO A 103 -6.43 -4.98 20.21
CA PRO A 103 -5.73 -3.81 20.75
C PRO A 103 -4.45 -3.49 19.97
N LEU A 104 -3.71 -4.50 19.50
CA LEU A 104 -2.51 -4.30 18.70
C LEU A 104 -2.82 -3.57 17.38
N ILE A 105 -3.85 -4.03 16.67
CA ILE A 105 -4.29 -3.42 15.43
C ILE A 105 -4.77 -1.99 15.66
N MET A 106 -5.52 -1.72 16.75
CA MET A 106 -5.96 -0.38 17.10
C MET A 106 -4.81 0.57 17.36
N VAL A 107 -3.82 0.16 18.14
CA VAL A 107 -2.63 0.97 18.44
C VAL A 107 -1.86 1.32 17.18
N ILE A 108 -1.61 0.33 16.31
CA ILE A 108 -0.89 0.59 15.06
C ILE A 108 -1.64 1.57 14.16
N LYS A 109 -2.97 1.42 14.03
CA LYS A 109 -3.81 2.31 13.21
C LYS A 109 -3.91 3.73 13.78
N ALA A 110 -3.89 3.89 15.09
CA ALA A 110 -4.03 5.17 15.76
C ALA A 110 -2.72 5.97 15.79
N THR A 111 -1.57 5.32 15.64
CA THR A 111 -0.27 5.97 15.80
C THR A 111 0.18 6.63 14.49
N PRO A 112 0.56 7.93 14.50
CA PRO A 112 1.12 8.60 13.34
C PRO A 112 2.41 7.93 12.85
N VAL A 113 2.50 7.69 11.54
CA VAL A 113 3.65 6.97 10.93
C VAL A 113 4.99 7.63 11.26
N ALA A 114 5.08 8.96 11.19
CA ALA A 114 6.32 9.69 11.45
C ALA A 114 6.83 9.48 12.89
N SER A 115 5.93 9.50 13.88
CA SER A 115 6.28 9.23 15.28
C SER A 115 6.77 7.80 15.47
N PHE A 116 6.16 6.84 14.77
CA PHE A 116 6.59 5.44 14.78
C PHE A 116 7.99 5.28 14.18
N ILE A 117 8.30 5.94 13.06
CA ILE A 117 9.63 5.90 12.44
C ILE A 117 10.70 6.37 13.41
N ILE A 118 10.49 7.52 14.08
CA ILE A 118 11.44 8.09 15.02
C ILE A 118 11.66 7.14 16.21
N LEU A 119 10.58 6.57 16.76
CA LEU A 119 10.65 5.62 17.85
C LEU A 119 11.44 4.36 17.45
N CYS A 120 11.17 3.83 16.27
CA CYS A 120 11.84 2.62 15.76
C CYS A 120 13.33 2.84 15.50
N LEU A 121 13.77 4.06 15.13
CA LEU A 121 15.19 4.37 14.94
C LEU A 121 16.05 4.15 16.20
N ILE A 122 15.45 4.16 17.39
CA ILE A 122 16.17 3.90 18.64
C ILE A 122 16.65 2.44 18.71
N TRP A 123 15.88 1.49 18.14
CA TRP A 123 16.13 0.05 18.29
C TRP A 123 16.44 -0.66 16.98
N ILE A 124 15.98 -0.12 15.86
CA ILE A 124 16.12 -0.73 14.54
C ILE A 124 17.15 0.05 13.72
N PRO A 125 18.22 -0.60 13.23
CA PRO A 125 19.16 0.05 12.31
C PRO A 125 18.46 0.64 11.11
N SER A 126 18.85 1.86 10.69
CA SER A 126 18.27 2.58 9.53
C SER A 126 18.13 1.70 8.30
N ARG A 127 19.09 0.78 8.12
CA ARG A 127 19.07 -0.18 7.01
C ARG A 127 17.82 -1.07 6.98
N ASN A 128 17.23 -1.44 8.11
CA ASN A 128 16.07 -2.34 8.20
C ASN A 128 14.75 -1.59 8.45
N LEU A 129 14.84 -0.29 8.63
CA LEU A 129 13.70 0.54 9.02
C LEU A 129 12.59 0.53 7.99
N SER A 130 12.91 0.68 6.69
CA SER A 130 11.88 0.71 5.63
C SER A 130 11.13 -0.62 5.50
N VAL A 131 11.80 -1.77 5.74
CA VAL A 131 11.15 -3.09 5.77
C VAL A 131 10.13 -3.14 6.90
N PHE A 132 10.56 -2.76 8.11
CA PHE A 132 9.73 -2.83 9.31
C PHE A 132 8.53 -1.86 9.25
N ILE A 133 8.76 -0.63 8.82
CA ILE A 133 7.69 0.38 8.71
C ILE A 133 6.69 0.01 7.60
N SER A 134 7.18 -0.48 6.46
CA SER A 134 6.30 -1.00 5.40
C SER A 134 5.44 -2.16 5.89
N PHE A 135 6.06 -3.11 6.62
CA PHE A 135 5.35 -4.21 7.27
C PHE A 135 4.27 -3.68 8.22
N LEU A 136 4.65 -2.80 9.14
CA LEU A 136 3.77 -2.29 10.19
C LEU A 136 2.53 -1.58 9.63
N MET A 137 2.70 -0.81 8.54
CA MET A 137 1.60 -0.07 7.92
C MET A 137 0.63 -0.96 7.13
N VAL A 138 1.14 -2.02 6.51
CA VAL A 138 0.34 -2.92 5.68
C VAL A 138 -0.34 -4.01 6.51
N PHE A 139 0.31 -4.47 7.56
CA PHE A 139 -0.15 -5.57 8.40
C PHE A 139 -1.60 -5.41 8.90
N PRO A 140 -2.01 -4.27 9.51
CA PRO A 140 -3.41 -4.07 9.93
C PRO A 140 -4.41 -4.08 8.79
N VAL A 141 -4.00 -3.59 7.60
CA VAL A 141 -4.86 -3.54 6.42
C VAL A 141 -5.12 -4.94 5.90
N VAL A 142 -4.08 -5.76 5.79
CA VAL A 142 -4.21 -7.16 5.35
C VAL A 142 -5.04 -7.94 6.36
N TYR A 143 -4.66 -7.88 7.64
CA TYR A 143 -5.35 -8.60 8.70
C TYR A 143 -6.85 -8.30 8.72
N THR A 144 -7.24 -7.02 8.74
CA THR A 144 -8.65 -6.65 8.83
C THR A 144 -9.45 -7.02 7.58
N ASN A 145 -8.88 -6.84 6.38
CA ASN A 145 -9.59 -7.20 5.15
C ASN A 145 -9.75 -8.71 5.00
N ILE A 146 -8.70 -9.50 5.29
CA ILE A 146 -8.79 -10.96 5.20
C ILE A 146 -9.76 -11.52 6.26
N LEU A 147 -9.70 -11.03 7.50
CA LEU A 147 -10.61 -11.45 8.56
C LEU A 147 -12.07 -11.15 8.18
N GLU A 148 -12.33 -9.97 7.64
CA GLU A 148 -13.66 -9.59 7.16
C GLU A 148 -14.09 -10.49 5.99
N GLY A 149 -13.22 -10.77 5.04
CA GLY A 149 -13.51 -11.68 3.93
C GLY A 149 -13.88 -13.09 4.40
N ILE A 150 -13.20 -13.62 5.43
CA ILE A 150 -13.52 -14.91 6.01
C ILE A 150 -14.91 -14.88 6.70
N ARG A 151 -15.20 -13.80 7.42
CA ARG A 151 -16.49 -13.64 8.14
C ARG A 151 -17.69 -13.45 7.21
N GLN A 152 -17.47 -12.83 6.06
CA GLN A 152 -18.49 -12.61 5.03
C GLN A 152 -18.70 -13.83 4.12
N THR A 153 -17.99 -14.93 4.38
CA THR A 153 -18.18 -16.17 3.63
C THR A 153 -19.61 -16.69 3.81
N ASP A 154 -20.27 -17.03 2.69
CA ASP A 154 -21.65 -17.48 2.67
C ASP A 154 -21.83 -18.79 3.45
N LYS A 155 -22.63 -18.72 4.51
CA LYS A 155 -22.92 -19.87 5.37
C LYS A 155 -23.72 -20.96 4.63
N GLN A 156 -24.59 -20.58 3.68
CA GLN A 156 -25.38 -21.55 2.92
C GLN A 156 -24.47 -22.42 2.03
N LEU A 157 -23.42 -21.84 1.45
CA LEU A 157 -22.42 -22.60 0.69
C LEU A 157 -21.64 -23.57 1.58
N LEU A 158 -21.33 -23.16 2.82
CA LEU A 158 -20.66 -24.03 3.79
C LEU A 158 -21.56 -25.20 4.23
N GLU A 159 -22.83 -24.94 4.52
CA GLU A 159 -23.84 -25.96 4.87
C GLU A 159 -24.07 -26.94 3.71
N MET A 160 -24.16 -26.42 2.49
CA MET A 160 -24.25 -27.24 1.28
C MET A 160 -23.04 -28.16 1.15
N ALA A 161 -21.83 -27.62 1.30
CA ALA A 161 -20.59 -28.39 1.24
C ALA A 161 -20.52 -29.49 2.32
N ASP A 162 -21.06 -29.21 3.53
CA ASP A 162 -21.20 -30.20 4.60
C ASP A 162 -22.15 -31.33 4.23
N SER A 163 -23.29 -30.99 3.64
CA SER A 163 -24.30 -31.95 3.19
C SER A 163 -23.75 -32.91 2.11
N PHE A 164 -22.82 -32.42 1.29
CA PHE A 164 -22.10 -33.24 0.30
C PHE A 164 -20.84 -33.95 0.85
N GLY A 165 -20.56 -33.85 2.14
CA GLY A 165 -19.41 -34.49 2.77
C GLY A 165 -18.06 -33.90 2.33
N ALA A 166 -18.03 -32.61 1.93
CA ALA A 166 -16.82 -31.95 1.51
C ALA A 166 -15.86 -31.77 2.70
N GLY A 167 -14.66 -32.32 2.62
CA GLY A 167 -13.62 -32.13 3.63
C GLY A 167 -13.12 -30.69 3.70
N VAL A 168 -12.48 -30.33 4.83
CA VAL A 168 -11.97 -28.98 5.12
C VAL A 168 -11.12 -28.39 3.99
N GLY A 169 -10.25 -29.20 3.37
CA GLY A 169 -9.40 -28.74 2.26
C GLY A 169 -10.19 -28.29 1.04
N LYS A 170 -11.28 -28.99 0.69
CA LYS A 170 -12.17 -28.60 -0.42
C LYS A 170 -12.93 -27.31 -0.09
N LYS A 171 -13.42 -27.14 1.13
CA LYS A 171 -14.06 -25.90 1.57
C LYS A 171 -13.10 -24.71 1.50
N LEU A 172 -11.85 -24.88 1.97
CA LEU A 172 -10.82 -23.85 1.87
C LEU A 172 -10.54 -23.46 0.42
N GLN A 173 -10.36 -24.43 -0.45
CA GLN A 173 -9.97 -24.19 -1.84
C GLN A 173 -11.10 -23.59 -2.68
N PHE A 174 -12.34 -24.10 -2.56
CA PHE A 174 -13.44 -23.74 -3.46
C PHE A 174 -14.37 -22.68 -2.90
N ILE A 175 -14.52 -22.56 -1.59
CA ILE A 175 -15.43 -21.62 -0.95
C ILE A 175 -14.65 -20.42 -0.38
N TYR A 176 -13.80 -20.66 0.62
CA TYR A 176 -13.08 -19.58 1.29
C TYR A 176 -12.17 -18.80 0.34
N LEU A 177 -11.33 -19.48 -0.43
CA LEU A 177 -10.40 -18.82 -1.35
C LEU A 177 -11.13 -17.94 -2.36
N SER A 178 -12.24 -18.43 -2.92
CA SER A 178 -13.04 -17.68 -3.90
C SER A 178 -13.68 -16.44 -3.29
N GLN A 179 -14.23 -16.55 -2.07
CA GLN A 179 -14.94 -15.45 -1.43
C GLN A 179 -14.02 -14.44 -0.73
N VAL A 180 -12.88 -14.89 -0.20
CA VAL A 180 -11.87 -14.02 0.41
C VAL A 180 -11.03 -13.28 -0.64
N MET A 181 -10.91 -13.80 -1.86
CA MET A 181 -10.08 -13.20 -2.91
C MET A 181 -10.37 -11.70 -3.20
N PRO A 182 -11.62 -11.23 -3.29
CA PRO A 182 -11.90 -9.79 -3.49
C PRO A 182 -11.35 -8.92 -2.37
N TYR A 183 -11.44 -9.39 -1.12
CA TYR A 183 -10.89 -8.71 0.05
C TYR A 183 -9.37 -8.71 0.05
N ALA A 184 -8.74 -9.83 -0.33
CA ALA A 184 -7.30 -9.93 -0.50
C ALA A 184 -6.77 -8.97 -1.58
N VAL A 185 -7.45 -8.89 -2.73
CA VAL A 185 -7.10 -7.95 -3.80
C VAL A 185 -7.24 -6.50 -3.32
N THR A 186 -8.28 -6.19 -2.55
CA THR A 186 -8.48 -4.86 -1.96
C THR A 186 -7.37 -4.53 -0.96
N ALA A 187 -7.03 -5.47 -0.08
CA ALA A 187 -5.92 -5.33 0.86
C ALA A 187 -4.57 -5.10 0.15
N CYS A 188 -4.31 -5.84 -0.94
CA CYS A 188 -3.09 -5.66 -1.74
C CYS A 188 -3.05 -4.28 -2.41
N LYS A 189 -4.14 -3.82 -3.01
CA LYS A 189 -4.21 -2.50 -3.65
C LYS A 189 -3.96 -1.35 -2.67
N LEU A 190 -4.61 -1.39 -1.51
CA LEU A 190 -4.41 -0.40 -0.44
C LEU A 190 -3.01 -0.53 0.18
N GLY A 191 -2.58 -1.75 0.48
CA GLY A 191 -1.30 -2.06 1.09
C GLY A 191 -0.12 -1.63 0.24
N LEU A 192 -0.15 -1.84 -1.09
CA LEU A 192 0.91 -1.39 -2.00
C LEU A 192 1.10 0.14 -1.96
N GLY A 193 0.01 0.91 -1.92
CA GLY A 193 0.10 2.37 -1.79
C GLY A 193 0.67 2.81 -0.44
N LEU A 194 0.27 2.13 0.64
CA LEU A 194 0.72 2.45 2.00
C LEU A 194 2.19 2.05 2.24
N CYS A 195 2.61 0.84 1.83
CA CYS A 195 4.00 0.39 2.04
C CYS A 195 4.98 1.29 1.31
N TRP A 196 4.65 1.72 0.09
CA TRP A 196 5.49 2.62 -0.69
C TRP A 196 5.67 3.97 0.00
N LYS A 197 4.57 4.62 0.40
CA LYS A 197 4.61 5.90 1.10
C LYS A 197 5.37 5.81 2.43
N ALA A 198 5.06 4.80 3.23
CA ALA A 198 5.65 4.63 4.55
C ALA A 198 7.12 4.18 4.47
N GLY A 199 7.45 3.29 3.53
CA GLY A 199 8.82 2.82 3.33
C GLY A 199 9.77 3.92 2.85
N ILE A 200 9.34 4.75 1.89
CA ILE A 200 10.14 5.91 1.47
C ILE A 200 10.24 6.95 2.58
N ALA A 201 9.16 7.24 3.32
CA ALA A 201 9.22 8.14 4.47
C ALA A 201 10.22 7.64 5.53
N ALA A 202 10.28 6.32 5.79
CA ALA A 202 11.24 5.72 6.69
C ALA A 202 12.69 5.86 6.17
N GLU A 203 12.91 5.78 4.86
CA GLU A 203 14.24 6.01 4.27
C GLU A 203 14.66 7.48 4.30
N VAL A 204 13.73 8.41 4.07
CA VAL A 204 14.02 9.85 4.16
C VAL A 204 14.37 10.28 5.58
N ILE A 205 13.69 9.72 6.60
CA ILE A 205 13.97 10.04 8.00
C ILE A 205 15.20 9.28 8.53
N GLY A 206 15.35 8.01 8.14
CA GLY A 206 16.42 7.12 8.60
C GLY A 206 17.71 7.23 7.81
N ILE A 207 17.69 7.81 6.63
CA ILE A 207 18.82 8.04 5.70
C ILE A 207 19.75 6.81 5.60
N PRO A 208 19.25 5.63 5.25
CA PRO A 208 20.11 4.46 5.10
C PRO A 208 20.97 4.58 3.83
N ALA A 209 22.27 4.32 3.96
CA ALA A 209 23.21 4.41 2.85
C ALA A 209 22.75 3.56 1.64
N GLY A 210 22.75 4.15 0.46
CA GLY A 210 22.37 3.51 -0.80
C GLY A 210 20.87 3.46 -1.06
N SER A 211 20.02 4.12 -0.26
CA SER A 211 18.57 4.20 -0.47
C SER A 211 18.16 5.36 -1.40
N ILE A 212 16.90 5.35 -1.83
CA ILE A 212 16.30 6.49 -2.54
C ILE A 212 16.20 7.70 -1.60
N GLY A 213 15.91 7.50 -0.32
CA GLY A 213 15.78 8.56 0.67
C GLY A 213 17.08 9.32 0.97
N GLU A 214 18.25 8.77 0.58
CA GLU A 214 19.56 9.44 0.68
C GLU A 214 19.84 10.39 -0.50
N LYS A 215 19.18 10.19 -1.66
CA LYS A 215 19.45 10.93 -2.91
C LYS A 215 18.64 12.21 -3.04
#